data_04ad776c1b1d9fdcad08e9e521fba982
#
_entry.id   04ad776c1b1d9fdcad08e9e521fba982
#
_cell.length_a   1.000
_cell.length_b   1.000
_cell.length_c   1.000
_cell.angle_alpha   90.00
_cell.angle_beta   90.00
_cell.angle_gamma   90.00
#
_symmetry.space_group_name_H-M   'P 1'
#
loop_
_entity.id
_entity.type
_entity.pdbx_description
1 polymer ?
#
loop_
_entity_poly.entity_id
_entity_poly.type
_entity_poly.pdbx_seq_one_letter_code
_entity_poly.pdbx_strand_id
1 'polypeptide(L)'
;NKVLFTGYFEPIFAASLTSDETYRYALYGKPDDLLKIDLSLFNKKFEGQSITARIEEKDVVPYYSREQIEMEGALEGQNLEIAWLRDPVDVAFLHIQGSGRLILPNGENISVGYKASNGRPYRSIGRYLLDKGYMEREDMSMQGIRRYLSEHPEIIDDVLNQNPSYIFFRILENGPLGNINIPVTPERSLALDARLFPKGALAFISCQKPIVSDQEEITGWHKFSRFVLNQDTGGAIKGAGRADLFWGSGPYAEIAAGHLKHDGELYILIKKP
;
A
#
# COMPACT_ATOMS: atom_id res chain seq x y z
N ASN A 1 -4.70 9.89 24.95
CA ASN A 1 -5.54 9.52 23.80
C ASN A 1 -4.98 8.25 23.18
N LYS A 2 -5.82 7.22 23.05
CA LYS A 2 -5.45 5.97 22.41
C LYS A 2 -5.35 6.17 20.88
N VAL A 3 -4.29 5.64 20.29
CA VAL A 3 -4.04 5.61 18.85
C VAL A 3 -4.02 4.16 18.40
N LEU A 4 -4.77 3.84 17.36
CA LEU A 4 -4.72 2.50 16.75
C LEU A 4 -3.46 2.39 15.89
N PHE A 5 -2.55 1.52 16.30
CA PHE A 5 -1.38 1.14 15.54
C PHE A 5 -1.67 -0.04 14.64
N THR A 6 -1.28 0.09 13.39
CA THR A 6 -1.17 -0.98 12.39
C THR A 6 0.23 -1.01 11.83
N GLY A 7 0.54 -1.95 10.95
CA GLY A 7 1.85 -2.06 10.35
C GLY A 7 1.78 -2.17 8.82
N TYR A 8 2.86 -1.73 8.19
CA TYR A 8 3.12 -2.00 6.78
C TYR A 8 4.57 -2.46 6.59
N PHE A 9 4.83 -3.11 5.48
CA PHE A 9 6.13 -3.69 5.18
C PHE A 9 6.44 -3.59 3.68
N GLU A 10 7.67 -3.86 3.28
CA GLU A 10 8.07 -3.98 1.90
C GLU A 10 7.94 -5.44 1.46
N PRO A 11 6.93 -5.82 0.69
CA PRO A 11 6.78 -7.17 0.17
C PRO A 11 7.85 -7.48 -0.87
N ILE A 12 8.14 -8.78 -1.03
CA ILE A 12 9.10 -9.28 -2.00
C ILE A 12 8.36 -10.24 -2.94
N PHE A 13 8.42 -9.98 -4.24
CA PHE A 13 7.74 -10.78 -5.25
C PHE A 13 8.69 -11.21 -6.37
N ALA A 14 8.46 -12.41 -6.92
CA ALA A 14 9.09 -12.81 -8.17
C ALA A 14 8.46 -12.04 -9.34
N ALA A 15 9.29 -11.46 -10.22
CA ALA A 15 8.84 -10.65 -11.34
C ALA A 15 9.76 -10.84 -12.57
N SER A 16 9.32 -10.36 -13.72
CA SER A 16 10.09 -10.28 -14.96
C SER A 16 9.97 -8.90 -15.57
N LEU A 17 10.96 -8.47 -16.36
CA LEU A 17 10.85 -7.23 -17.15
C LEU A 17 10.14 -7.44 -18.49
N THR A 18 9.85 -8.68 -18.83
CA THR A 18 9.11 -9.07 -20.03
C THR A 18 7.99 -10.03 -19.67
N SER A 19 6.86 -9.96 -20.36
CA SER A 19 5.78 -10.92 -20.21
C SER A 19 6.11 -12.27 -20.86
N ASP A 20 5.65 -13.35 -20.21
CA ASP A 20 5.69 -14.71 -20.74
C ASP A 20 4.51 -15.53 -20.16
N GLU A 21 4.48 -16.84 -20.36
CA GLU A 21 3.43 -17.72 -19.84
C GLU A 21 3.36 -17.72 -18.29
N THR A 22 4.45 -17.40 -17.60
CA THR A 22 4.57 -17.37 -16.13
C THR A 22 4.30 -15.98 -15.58
N TYR A 23 4.85 -14.94 -16.21
CA TYR A 23 4.77 -13.55 -15.76
C TYR A 23 3.80 -12.79 -16.66
N ARG A 24 2.51 -12.77 -16.28
CA ARG A 24 1.40 -12.27 -17.10
C ARG A 24 0.74 -11.01 -16.58
N TYR A 25 0.91 -10.69 -15.31
CA TYR A 25 0.19 -9.59 -14.65
C TYR A 25 1.07 -8.36 -14.59
N ALA A 26 0.72 -7.35 -15.36
CA ALA A 26 1.51 -6.14 -15.54
C ALA A 26 1.51 -5.24 -14.29
N LEU A 27 2.67 -4.67 -14.00
CA LEU A 27 2.82 -3.55 -13.08
C LEU A 27 3.06 -2.29 -13.93
N TYR A 28 2.15 -1.33 -13.84
CA TYR A 28 2.17 -0.16 -14.70
C TYR A 28 2.89 1.05 -14.09
N GLY A 29 3.65 1.76 -14.91
CA GLY A 29 4.11 3.12 -14.70
C GLY A 29 2.98 4.13 -14.79
N LYS A 30 3.26 5.40 -14.41
CA LYS A 30 2.25 6.47 -14.47
C LYS A 30 1.92 6.80 -15.93
N PRO A 31 0.65 6.73 -16.34
CA PRO A 31 0.21 7.19 -17.67
C PRO A 31 0.36 8.70 -17.85
N ASP A 32 0.66 9.13 -19.08
CA ASP A 32 0.85 10.54 -19.39
C ASP A 32 -0.47 11.33 -19.40
N ASP A 33 -1.58 10.65 -19.74
CA ASP A 33 -2.92 11.21 -19.74
C ASP A 33 -3.59 11.30 -18.37
N LEU A 34 -2.90 10.81 -17.32
CA LEU A 34 -3.37 10.88 -15.93
C LEU A 34 -3.17 12.30 -15.38
N LEU A 35 -4.27 13.04 -15.28
CA LEU A 35 -4.31 14.42 -14.80
C LEU A 35 -4.63 14.45 -13.31
N LYS A 36 -3.86 15.22 -12.55
CA LYS A 36 -4.23 15.61 -11.19
C LYS A 36 -4.69 17.07 -11.20
N ILE A 37 -5.96 17.30 -10.93
CA ILE A 37 -6.60 18.61 -10.96
C ILE A 37 -6.74 19.14 -9.54
N ASP A 38 -6.08 20.25 -9.24
CA ASP A 38 -6.24 20.97 -7.98
C ASP A 38 -7.52 21.79 -8.05
N LEU A 39 -8.49 21.46 -7.22
CA LEU A 39 -9.79 22.11 -7.22
C LEU A 39 -9.75 23.53 -6.61
N SER A 40 -8.70 23.88 -5.87
CA SER A 40 -8.52 25.23 -5.33
C SER A 40 -8.36 26.29 -6.42
N LEU A 41 -7.87 25.87 -7.60
CA LEU A 41 -7.77 26.75 -8.79
C LEU A 41 -9.13 27.23 -9.30
N PHE A 42 -10.20 26.48 -9.03
CA PHE A 42 -11.56 26.84 -9.42
C PHE A 42 -12.29 27.62 -8.34
N ASN A 43 -12.06 27.27 -7.06
CA ASN A 43 -12.66 27.97 -5.94
C ASN A 43 -11.88 27.67 -4.64
N LYS A 44 -11.57 28.72 -3.87
CA LYS A 44 -10.86 28.63 -2.57
C LYS A 44 -11.53 27.69 -1.55
N LYS A 45 -12.86 27.49 -1.62
CA LYS A 45 -13.55 26.53 -0.74
C LYS A 45 -13.08 25.10 -0.88
N PHE A 46 -12.40 24.76 -1.99
CA PHE A 46 -11.84 23.45 -2.28
C PHE A 46 -10.34 23.36 -1.95
N GLU A 47 -9.81 24.26 -1.15
CA GLU A 47 -8.40 24.25 -0.74
C GLU A 47 -7.99 22.87 -0.18
N GLY A 48 -6.86 22.34 -0.68
CA GLY A 48 -6.36 21.01 -0.34
C GLY A 48 -7.10 19.84 -0.97
N GLN A 49 -8.10 20.08 -1.84
CA GLN A 49 -8.81 19.04 -2.57
C GLN A 49 -8.31 18.91 -4.00
N SER A 50 -8.18 17.68 -4.46
CA SER A 50 -7.82 17.37 -5.85
C SER A 50 -8.57 16.14 -6.33
N ILE A 51 -8.77 16.07 -7.64
CA ILE A 51 -9.28 14.87 -8.31
C ILE A 51 -8.26 14.35 -9.30
N THR A 52 -8.32 13.03 -9.56
CA THR A 52 -7.54 12.39 -10.64
C THR A 52 -8.49 12.05 -11.77
N ALA A 53 -8.13 12.47 -12.98
CA ALA A 53 -9.01 12.45 -14.13
C ALA A 53 -8.22 12.15 -15.42
N ARG A 54 -8.92 11.92 -16.51
CA ARG A 54 -8.44 11.94 -17.89
C ARG A 54 -9.39 12.79 -18.75
N ILE A 55 -8.93 13.15 -19.93
CA ILE A 55 -9.79 13.81 -20.91
C ILE A 55 -10.33 12.74 -21.85
N GLU A 56 -11.63 12.74 -22.03
CA GLU A 56 -12.34 11.90 -23.00
C GLU A 56 -13.15 12.82 -23.90
N GLU A 57 -12.75 12.90 -25.17
CA GLU A 57 -13.28 13.88 -26.14
C GLU A 57 -13.16 15.33 -25.63
N LYS A 58 -14.22 15.88 -25.03
CA LYS A 58 -14.26 17.23 -24.45
C LYS A 58 -14.55 17.25 -22.95
N ASP A 59 -14.73 16.09 -22.37
CA ASP A 59 -15.12 15.94 -20.97
C ASP A 59 -13.95 15.53 -20.10
N VAL A 60 -13.95 16.00 -18.84
CA VAL A 60 -13.06 15.56 -17.80
C VAL A 60 -13.77 14.45 -17.03
N VAL A 61 -13.28 13.22 -17.20
CA VAL A 61 -13.87 12.03 -16.59
C VAL A 61 -12.92 11.43 -15.56
N PRO A 62 -13.41 10.67 -14.55
CA PRO A 62 -12.55 9.99 -13.62
C PRO A 62 -11.61 9.03 -14.33
N TYR A 63 -10.36 8.90 -13.83
CA TYR A 63 -9.42 7.93 -14.40
C TYR A 63 -9.96 6.50 -14.29
N TYR A 64 -9.43 5.59 -15.09
CA TYR A 64 -9.86 4.20 -15.17
C TYR A 64 -9.83 3.52 -13.79
N SER A 65 -10.81 2.67 -13.52
CA SER A 65 -10.84 1.80 -12.36
C SER A 65 -9.90 0.62 -12.53
N ARG A 66 -9.64 -0.16 -11.43
CA ARG A 66 -8.92 -1.43 -11.51
C ARG A 66 -9.52 -2.36 -12.57
N GLU A 67 -10.82 -2.58 -12.54
CA GLU A 67 -11.53 -3.42 -13.48
C GLU A 67 -11.30 -3.00 -14.94
N GLN A 68 -11.41 -1.71 -15.22
CA GLN A 68 -11.13 -1.17 -16.56
C GLN A 68 -9.68 -1.38 -17.00
N ILE A 69 -8.73 -1.28 -16.07
CA ILE A 69 -7.31 -1.48 -16.37
C ILE A 69 -6.99 -2.96 -16.56
N GLU A 70 -7.42 -3.82 -15.64
CA GLU A 70 -7.00 -5.22 -15.58
C GLU A 70 -7.86 -6.16 -16.43
N MET A 71 -9.18 -5.87 -16.57
CA MET A 71 -10.12 -6.74 -17.28
C MET A 71 -10.49 -6.21 -18.67
N GLU A 72 -10.63 -4.88 -18.81
CA GLU A 72 -11.01 -4.26 -20.10
C GLU A 72 -9.80 -3.79 -20.92
N GLY A 73 -8.58 -3.89 -20.37
CA GLY A 73 -7.34 -3.56 -21.07
C GLY A 73 -7.15 -2.06 -21.37
N ALA A 74 -7.68 -1.18 -20.51
CA ALA A 74 -7.68 0.28 -20.79
C ALA A 74 -6.28 0.89 -20.98
N LEU A 75 -5.21 0.20 -20.59
CA LEU A 75 -3.81 0.63 -20.76
C LEU A 75 -3.02 -0.20 -21.79
N GLU A 76 -3.65 -1.17 -22.41
CA GLU A 76 -2.98 -2.01 -23.42
C GLU A 76 -2.42 -1.18 -24.57
N GLY A 77 -1.21 -1.53 -25.02
CA GLY A 77 -0.53 -0.87 -26.15
C GLY A 77 0.05 0.51 -25.84
N GLN A 78 -0.02 0.98 -24.58
CA GLN A 78 0.57 2.27 -24.17
C GLN A 78 2.05 2.16 -23.75
N ASN A 79 2.62 0.94 -23.69
CA ASN A 79 3.99 0.66 -23.28
C ASN A 79 4.31 1.23 -21.86
N LEU A 80 3.39 1.04 -20.94
CA LEU A 80 3.50 1.54 -19.56
C LEU A 80 3.96 0.47 -18.57
N GLU A 81 4.13 -0.76 -19.03
CA GLU A 81 4.50 -1.90 -18.20
C GLU A 81 5.96 -1.78 -17.76
N ILE A 82 6.19 -1.74 -16.45
CA ILE A 82 7.54 -1.64 -15.87
C ILE A 82 8.07 -2.98 -15.36
N ALA A 83 7.18 -3.91 -15.08
CA ALA A 83 7.45 -5.29 -14.72
C ALA A 83 6.18 -6.13 -14.85
N TRP A 84 6.36 -7.47 -14.76
CA TRP A 84 5.28 -8.45 -14.82
C TRP A 84 5.40 -9.42 -13.66
N LEU A 85 4.31 -9.70 -12.96
CA LEU A 85 4.23 -10.63 -11.84
C LEU A 85 3.53 -11.92 -12.27
N ARG A 86 3.65 -12.96 -11.41
CA ARG A 86 3.04 -14.28 -11.66
C ARG A 86 1.58 -14.35 -11.27
N ASP A 87 1.17 -13.55 -10.29
CA ASP A 87 -0.11 -13.68 -9.59
C ASP A 87 -0.78 -12.31 -9.49
N PRO A 88 -2.06 -12.16 -9.87
CA PRO A 88 -2.80 -10.90 -9.74
C PRO A 88 -3.00 -10.50 -8.27
N VAL A 89 -3.00 -11.47 -7.34
CA VAL A 89 -3.07 -11.20 -5.90
C VAL A 89 -1.81 -10.51 -5.42
N ASP A 90 -0.63 -10.88 -5.95
CA ASP A 90 0.64 -10.20 -5.65
C ASP A 90 0.65 -8.76 -6.14
N VAL A 91 0.12 -8.51 -7.35
CA VAL A 91 -0.08 -7.13 -7.87
C VAL A 91 -0.99 -6.33 -6.95
N ALA A 92 -2.12 -6.92 -6.53
CA ALA A 92 -3.06 -6.25 -5.63
C ALA A 92 -2.43 -5.93 -4.27
N PHE A 93 -1.63 -6.83 -3.70
CA PHE A 93 -0.91 -6.58 -2.46
C PHE A 93 0.15 -5.50 -2.62
N LEU A 94 0.87 -5.48 -3.74
CA LEU A 94 1.81 -4.41 -4.04
C LEU A 94 1.11 -3.04 -4.11
N HIS A 95 -0.09 -2.97 -4.70
CA HIS A 95 -0.92 -1.76 -4.69
C HIS A 95 -1.36 -1.34 -3.28
N ILE A 96 -1.62 -2.28 -2.38
CA ILE A 96 -1.99 -1.99 -0.99
C ILE A 96 -0.79 -1.43 -0.22
N GLN A 97 0.39 -2.03 -0.40
CA GLN A 97 1.61 -1.62 0.30
C GLN A 97 2.24 -0.34 -0.31
N GLY A 98 2.03 -0.09 -1.62
CA GLY A 98 2.53 1.09 -2.33
C GLY A 98 4.03 1.06 -2.66
N SER A 99 4.77 0.07 -2.21
CA SER A 99 6.16 -0.23 -2.57
C SER A 99 6.46 -1.71 -2.40
N GLY A 100 7.52 -2.19 -3.05
CA GLY A 100 7.96 -3.56 -2.93
C GLY A 100 9.27 -3.82 -3.64
N ARG A 101 9.81 -5.00 -3.41
CA ARG A 101 11.01 -5.51 -4.06
C ARG A 101 10.65 -6.63 -5.02
N LEU A 102 11.16 -6.53 -6.24
CA LEU A 102 10.95 -7.50 -7.30
C LEU A 102 12.25 -8.27 -7.52
N ILE A 103 12.19 -9.60 -7.44
CA ILE A 103 13.32 -10.49 -7.74
C ILE A 103 13.14 -11.00 -9.16
N LEU A 104 14.10 -10.66 -10.03
CA LEU A 104 14.12 -11.08 -11.43
C LEU A 104 14.67 -12.51 -11.58
N PRO A 105 14.41 -13.20 -12.71
CA PRO A 105 14.88 -14.56 -12.93
C PRO A 105 16.42 -14.71 -12.91
N ASN A 106 17.16 -13.64 -13.19
CA ASN A 106 18.62 -13.58 -13.10
C ASN A 106 19.14 -13.35 -11.67
N GLY A 107 18.25 -13.24 -10.65
CA GLY A 107 18.58 -12.96 -9.26
C GLY A 107 18.77 -11.46 -8.95
N GLU A 108 18.66 -10.58 -9.92
CA GLU A 108 18.69 -9.14 -9.70
C GLU A 108 17.46 -8.68 -8.91
N ASN A 109 17.65 -7.69 -8.04
CA ASN A 109 16.59 -7.08 -7.26
C ASN A 109 16.33 -5.66 -7.74
N ILE A 110 15.10 -5.35 -8.08
CA ILE A 110 14.65 -3.98 -8.33
C ILE A 110 13.62 -3.55 -7.28
N SER A 111 13.73 -2.32 -6.81
CA SER A 111 12.74 -1.73 -5.91
C SER A 111 11.75 -0.92 -6.72
N VAL A 112 10.47 -1.07 -6.39
CA VAL A 112 9.39 -0.26 -6.97
C VAL A 112 8.66 0.50 -5.88
N GLY A 113 8.18 1.69 -6.20
CA GLY A 113 7.45 2.52 -5.26
C GLY A 113 6.38 3.36 -5.94
N TYR A 114 5.48 3.87 -5.13
CA TYR A 114 4.37 4.71 -5.54
C TYR A 114 4.83 5.88 -6.43
N LYS A 115 4.12 6.09 -7.53
CA LYS A 115 4.26 7.25 -8.41
C LYS A 115 2.99 8.08 -8.46
N ALA A 116 1.85 7.44 -8.66
CA ALA A 116 0.53 8.07 -8.74
C ALA A 116 -0.57 7.06 -8.38
N SER A 117 -1.79 7.55 -8.22
CA SER A 117 -2.99 6.72 -8.12
C SER A 117 -4.04 7.17 -9.11
N ASN A 118 -4.98 6.30 -9.47
CA ASN A 118 -6.12 6.61 -10.31
C ASN A 118 -7.18 7.51 -9.62
N GLY A 119 -6.98 7.85 -8.35
CA GLY A 119 -7.89 8.71 -7.57
C GLY A 119 -9.21 8.06 -7.17
N ARG A 120 -9.44 6.79 -7.51
CA ARG A 120 -10.62 6.05 -7.06
C ARG A 120 -10.50 5.72 -5.57
N PRO A 121 -11.63 5.63 -4.84
CA PRO A 121 -11.61 5.32 -3.43
C PRO A 121 -11.09 3.90 -3.18
N TYR A 122 -10.24 3.75 -2.18
CA TYR A 122 -9.80 2.44 -1.71
C TYR A 122 -10.96 1.70 -1.03
N ARG A 123 -11.14 0.43 -1.41
CA ARG A 123 -12.03 -0.52 -0.72
C ARG A 123 -11.23 -1.75 -0.32
N SER A 124 -11.38 -2.15 0.93
CA SER A 124 -10.65 -3.29 1.47
C SER A 124 -11.21 -4.62 0.94
N ILE A 125 -10.40 -5.38 0.21
CA ILE A 125 -10.74 -6.75 -0.23
C ILE A 125 -10.95 -7.68 0.97
N GLY A 126 -10.16 -7.54 2.04
CA GLY A 126 -10.35 -8.31 3.26
C GLY A 126 -11.70 -8.03 3.93
N ARG A 127 -12.15 -6.77 3.92
CA ARG A 127 -13.49 -6.44 4.42
C ARG A 127 -14.58 -7.08 3.56
N TYR A 128 -14.43 -7.08 2.25
CA TYR A 128 -15.37 -7.73 1.35
C TYR A 128 -15.46 -9.24 1.60
N LEU A 129 -14.33 -9.92 1.77
CA LEU A 129 -14.29 -11.36 2.09
C LEU A 129 -15.01 -11.69 3.41
N LEU A 130 -14.83 -10.86 4.43
CA LEU A 130 -15.57 -10.97 5.70
C LEU A 130 -17.07 -10.75 5.52
N ASP A 131 -17.46 -9.68 4.85
CA ASP A 131 -18.89 -9.33 4.66
C ASP A 131 -19.64 -10.36 3.82
N LYS A 132 -18.94 -11.10 2.96
CA LYS A 132 -19.47 -12.23 2.19
C LYS A 132 -19.47 -13.56 2.95
N GLY A 133 -18.81 -13.62 4.12
CA GLY A 133 -18.65 -14.86 4.86
C GLY A 133 -17.70 -15.85 4.19
N TYR A 134 -16.81 -15.38 3.34
CA TYR A 134 -15.81 -16.22 2.66
C TYR A 134 -14.63 -16.56 3.58
N MET A 135 -14.32 -15.71 4.53
CA MET A 135 -13.26 -15.91 5.50
C MET A 135 -13.68 -15.46 6.89
N GLU A 136 -13.12 -16.08 7.92
CA GLU A 136 -13.29 -15.66 9.31
C GLU A 136 -12.29 -14.56 9.69
N ARG A 137 -12.60 -13.82 10.75
CA ARG A 137 -11.77 -12.67 11.19
C ARG A 137 -10.37 -13.10 11.62
N GLU A 138 -10.24 -14.28 12.18
CA GLU A 138 -8.99 -14.86 12.69
C GLU A 138 -8.01 -15.17 11.57
N ASP A 139 -8.50 -15.51 10.37
CA ASP A 139 -7.70 -15.82 9.19
C ASP A 139 -7.36 -14.60 8.32
N MET A 140 -7.80 -13.41 8.74
CA MET A 140 -7.73 -12.18 7.96
C MET A 140 -6.34 -11.54 8.01
N SER A 141 -5.37 -12.22 7.43
CA SER A 141 -4.02 -11.73 7.14
C SER A 141 -3.76 -11.74 5.62
N MET A 142 -2.68 -11.10 5.17
CA MET A 142 -2.29 -11.17 3.75
C MET A 142 -2.04 -12.61 3.31
N GLN A 143 -1.36 -13.39 4.15
CA GLN A 143 -1.10 -14.81 3.92
C GLN A 143 -2.42 -15.61 3.85
N GLY A 144 -3.34 -15.36 4.79
CA GLY A 144 -4.66 -16.00 4.80
C GLY A 144 -5.47 -15.68 3.56
N ILE A 145 -5.53 -14.41 3.15
CA ILE A 145 -6.22 -13.99 1.92
C ILE A 145 -5.58 -14.64 0.68
N ARG A 146 -4.23 -14.66 0.60
CA ARG A 146 -3.52 -15.30 -0.52
C ARG A 146 -3.85 -16.79 -0.59
N ARG A 147 -3.77 -17.51 0.54
CA ARG A 147 -4.11 -18.93 0.59
C ARG A 147 -5.55 -19.17 0.15
N TYR A 148 -6.50 -18.43 0.71
CA TYR A 148 -7.90 -18.55 0.36
C TYR A 148 -8.15 -18.32 -1.14
N LEU A 149 -7.60 -17.26 -1.72
CA LEU A 149 -7.75 -16.96 -3.15
C LEU A 149 -7.03 -17.98 -4.05
N SER A 150 -5.92 -18.59 -3.60
CA SER A 150 -5.27 -19.66 -4.34
C SER A 150 -6.08 -20.95 -4.38
N GLU A 151 -6.91 -21.21 -3.37
CA GLU A 151 -7.85 -22.33 -3.28
C GLU A 151 -9.17 -22.05 -4.03
N HIS A 152 -9.47 -20.77 -4.34
CA HIS A 152 -10.70 -20.31 -5.00
C HIS A 152 -10.38 -19.37 -6.18
N PRO A 153 -9.68 -19.87 -7.21
CA PRO A 153 -9.26 -19.03 -8.33
C PRO A 153 -10.40 -18.38 -9.12
N GLU A 154 -11.59 -19.00 -9.09
CA GLU A 154 -12.78 -18.52 -9.79
C GLU A 154 -13.35 -17.20 -9.28
N ILE A 155 -12.99 -16.79 -8.05
CA ILE A 155 -13.47 -15.53 -7.46
C ILE A 155 -12.41 -14.43 -7.40
N ILE A 156 -11.18 -14.70 -7.84
CA ILE A 156 -10.07 -13.74 -7.72
C ILE A 156 -10.44 -12.40 -8.34
N ASP A 157 -10.89 -12.39 -9.57
CA ASP A 157 -11.21 -11.17 -10.32
C ASP A 157 -12.35 -10.40 -9.64
N ASP A 158 -13.42 -11.09 -9.20
CA ASP A 158 -14.52 -10.44 -8.46
C ASP A 158 -14.00 -9.78 -7.17
N VAL A 159 -13.20 -10.49 -6.39
CA VAL A 159 -12.65 -9.99 -5.12
C VAL A 159 -11.71 -8.80 -5.34
N LEU A 160 -10.78 -8.88 -6.29
CA LEU A 160 -9.80 -7.82 -6.53
C LEU A 160 -10.47 -6.56 -7.09
N ASN A 161 -11.47 -6.70 -7.96
CA ASN A 161 -12.20 -5.58 -8.58
C ASN A 161 -13.16 -4.86 -7.63
N GLN A 162 -13.46 -5.42 -6.43
CA GLN A 162 -14.15 -4.66 -5.39
C GLN A 162 -13.35 -3.42 -4.95
N ASN A 163 -12.03 -3.43 -5.13
CA ASN A 163 -11.19 -2.27 -4.90
C ASN A 163 -10.92 -1.52 -6.19
N PRO A 164 -11.68 -0.46 -6.53
CA PRO A 164 -11.47 0.30 -7.76
C PRO A 164 -10.19 1.15 -7.77
N SER A 165 -9.53 1.30 -6.62
CA SER A 165 -8.26 2.03 -6.50
C SER A 165 -7.13 1.28 -7.21
N TYR A 166 -6.32 2.04 -7.96
CA TYR A 166 -5.16 1.53 -8.68
C TYR A 166 -3.94 2.42 -8.43
N ILE A 167 -2.78 1.81 -8.22
CA ILE A 167 -1.51 2.51 -7.99
C ILE A 167 -0.61 2.33 -9.22
N PHE A 168 -0.01 3.41 -9.65
CA PHE A 168 1.04 3.43 -10.67
C PHE A 168 2.39 3.56 -9.99
N PHE A 169 3.36 2.79 -10.47
CA PHE A 169 4.67 2.64 -9.84
C PHE A 169 5.78 3.35 -10.60
N ARG A 170 6.93 3.41 -9.99
CA ARG A 170 8.23 3.76 -10.59
C ARG A 170 9.30 2.85 -10.04
N ILE A 171 10.34 2.62 -10.81
CA ILE A 171 11.56 1.98 -10.31
C ILE A 171 12.27 2.96 -9.39
N LEU A 172 12.81 2.46 -8.28
CA LEU A 172 13.56 3.21 -7.29
C LEU A 172 15.02 2.74 -7.32
N GLU A 173 15.94 3.68 -7.21
CA GLU A 173 17.38 3.37 -7.08
C GLU A 173 17.73 2.80 -5.71
N ASN A 174 17.01 3.22 -4.66
CA ASN A 174 17.23 2.80 -3.28
C ASN A 174 15.89 2.52 -2.59
N GLY A 175 15.79 1.40 -1.90
CA GLY A 175 14.77 0.92 -0.96
C GLY A 175 13.39 1.57 -0.99
N PRO A 176 12.51 1.21 -0.10
CA PRO A 176 11.20 1.86 -0.04
C PRO A 176 11.34 3.30 0.44
N LEU A 177 10.78 4.24 -0.34
CA LEU A 177 10.78 5.67 -0.01
C LEU A 177 9.44 6.06 0.63
N GLY A 178 9.52 6.79 1.73
CA GLY A 178 8.35 7.41 2.34
C GLY A 178 7.85 8.64 1.56
N ASN A 179 6.77 9.22 2.02
CA ASN A 179 6.09 10.37 1.41
C ASN A 179 6.98 11.63 1.26
N ILE A 180 8.07 11.73 2.02
CA ILE A 180 9.06 12.81 1.92
C ILE A 180 10.24 12.45 1.01
N ASN A 181 10.13 11.37 0.25
CA ASN A 181 11.15 10.87 -0.68
C ASN A 181 12.49 10.54 0.00
N ILE A 182 12.43 10.03 1.22
CA ILE A 182 13.57 9.56 2.02
C ILE A 182 13.33 8.08 2.33
N PRO A 183 14.37 7.21 2.31
CA PRO A 183 14.24 5.82 2.69
C PRO A 183 13.60 5.64 4.07
N VAL A 184 12.60 4.76 4.17
CA VAL A 184 12.00 4.41 5.44
C VAL A 184 12.86 3.37 6.16
N THR A 185 12.91 3.47 7.49
CA THR A 185 13.72 2.60 8.34
C THR A 185 12.80 1.68 9.15
N PRO A 186 13.06 0.37 9.16
CA PRO A 186 12.27 -0.59 9.94
C PRO A 186 12.13 -0.17 11.41
N GLU A 187 10.91 -0.22 11.91
CA GLU A 187 10.54 0.14 13.28
C GLU A 187 10.87 1.59 13.69
N ARG A 188 11.22 2.46 12.75
CA ARG A 188 11.58 3.86 12.98
C ARG A 188 10.78 4.87 12.15
N SER A 189 10.12 4.39 11.10
CA SER A 189 9.31 5.24 10.23
C SER A 189 7.84 5.00 10.46
N LEU A 190 7.08 6.08 10.61
CA LEU A 190 5.63 6.08 10.72
C LEU A 190 4.98 6.69 9.50
N ALA A 191 3.82 6.16 9.13
CA ALA A 191 2.84 6.82 8.30
C ALA A 191 1.72 7.41 9.19
N LEU A 192 1.50 8.72 9.06
CA LEU A 192 0.45 9.47 9.76
C LEU A 192 -0.40 10.26 8.76
N ASP A 193 -1.53 10.80 9.22
CA ASP A 193 -2.35 11.70 8.40
C ASP A 193 -1.60 13.02 8.12
N ALA A 194 -1.13 13.18 6.90
CA ALA A 194 -0.33 14.35 6.49
C ALA A 194 -1.07 15.70 6.58
N ARG A 195 -2.40 15.67 6.77
CA ARG A 195 -3.20 16.89 6.99
C ARG A 195 -3.13 17.38 8.43
N LEU A 196 -2.80 16.49 9.37
CA LEU A 196 -2.81 16.76 10.81
C LEU A 196 -1.41 16.82 11.41
N PHE A 197 -0.46 16.05 10.86
CA PHE A 197 0.86 15.90 11.43
C PHE A 197 1.94 16.41 10.46
N PRO A 198 2.89 17.24 10.93
CA PRO A 198 3.98 17.72 10.09
C PRO A 198 4.83 16.55 9.56
N LYS A 199 5.19 16.62 8.28
CA LYS A 199 6.11 15.66 7.67
C LYS A 199 7.49 15.77 8.33
N GLY A 200 8.15 14.64 8.57
CA GLY A 200 9.44 14.58 9.25
C GLY A 200 9.39 14.82 10.76
N ALA A 201 8.19 14.97 11.35
CA ALA A 201 8.08 15.21 12.79
C ALA A 201 8.68 14.05 13.60
N LEU A 202 9.46 14.40 14.62
CA LEU A 202 9.93 13.45 15.62
C LEU A 202 8.79 13.09 16.55
N ALA A 203 8.62 11.79 16.77
CA ALA A 203 7.60 11.28 17.68
C ALA A 203 8.19 10.22 18.62
N PHE A 204 7.50 9.98 19.73
CA PHE A 204 7.71 8.83 20.59
C PHE A 204 6.45 7.98 20.60
N ILE A 205 6.61 6.65 20.44
CA ILE A 205 5.51 5.70 20.44
C ILE A 205 5.65 4.71 21.58
N SER A 206 4.50 4.23 22.06
CA SER A 206 4.40 3.07 22.93
C SER A 206 3.24 2.19 22.44
N CYS A 207 3.58 1.05 21.85
CA CYS A 207 2.61 0.11 21.26
C CYS A 207 3.00 -1.34 21.58
N GLN A 208 2.40 -2.30 20.88
CA GLN A 208 2.72 -3.72 21.00
C GLN A 208 3.63 -4.15 19.85
N LYS A 209 4.52 -5.10 20.14
CA LYS A 209 5.38 -5.78 19.17
C LYS A 209 5.18 -7.30 19.29
N PRO A 210 4.99 -8.05 18.18
CA PRO A 210 4.80 -9.48 18.26
C PRO A 210 6.09 -10.19 18.64
N ILE A 211 5.94 -11.29 19.38
CA ILE A 211 6.96 -12.31 19.60
C ILE A 211 6.66 -13.42 18.60
N VAL A 212 7.58 -13.64 17.66
CA VAL A 212 7.42 -14.62 16.59
C VAL A 212 8.37 -15.78 16.83
N SER A 213 7.86 -17.01 16.73
CA SER A 213 8.64 -18.24 16.85
C SER A 213 9.47 -18.54 15.59
N ASP A 214 10.34 -19.55 15.66
CA ASP A 214 11.10 -20.06 14.50
C ASP A 214 10.18 -20.71 13.44
N GLN A 215 8.94 -21.06 13.80
CA GLN A 215 7.90 -21.53 12.87
C GLN A 215 7.05 -20.41 12.27
N GLU A 216 7.48 -19.16 12.41
CA GLU A 216 6.78 -17.98 11.91
C GLU A 216 5.38 -17.75 12.53
N GLU A 217 5.15 -18.25 13.76
CA GLU A 217 3.90 -18.07 14.48
C GLU A 217 4.03 -17.01 15.59
N ILE A 218 2.98 -16.20 15.79
CA ILE A 218 2.93 -15.24 16.90
C ILE A 218 2.62 -15.99 18.19
N THR A 219 3.60 -16.03 19.11
CA THR A 219 3.48 -16.67 20.43
C THR A 219 3.08 -15.70 21.53
N GLY A 220 3.08 -14.41 21.25
CA GLY A 220 2.70 -13.38 22.21
C GLY A 220 3.00 -11.97 21.73
N TRP A 221 2.77 -11.01 22.62
CA TRP A 221 3.01 -9.59 22.38
C TRP A 221 3.73 -8.99 23.59
N HIS A 222 4.64 -8.06 23.33
CA HIS A 222 5.29 -7.29 24.39
C HIS A 222 5.23 -5.79 24.12
N LYS A 223 5.32 -5.00 25.19
CA LYS A 223 5.35 -3.55 25.09
C LYS A 223 6.62 -3.10 24.40
N PHE A 224 6.45 -2.20 23.42
CA PHE A 224 7.50 -1.70 22.57
C PHE A 224 7.41 -0.16 22.53
N SER A 225 8.49 0.50 22.91
CA SER A 225 8.53 1.97 22.94
C SER A 225 9.81 2.48 22.30
N ARG A 226 9.66 3.49 21.41
CA ARG A 226 10.82 4.11 20.77
C ARG A 226 10.53 5.46 20.12
N PHE A 227 11.60 6.18 19.80
CA PHE A 227 11.54 7.37 18.96
C PHE A 227 11.43 6.94 17.49
N VAL A 228 10.55 7.62 16.76
CA VAL A 228 10.24 7.39 15.34
C VAL A 228 10.08 8.72 14.60
N LEU A 229 10.11 8.68 13.28
CA LEU A 229 9.89 9.84 12.42
C LEU A 229 8.64 9.66 11.56
N ASN A 230 7.84 10.72 11.44
CA ASN A 230 6.70 10.78 10.51
C ASN A 230 7.21 10.98 9.08
N GLN A 231 7.61 9.88 8.42
CA GLN A 231 8.25 9.92 7.09
C GLN A 231 7.31 9.49 5.98
N ASP A 232 6.13 8.96 6.32
CA ASP A 232 5.23 8.38 5.34
C ASP A 232 3.76 8.77 5.56
N THR A 233 2.89 8.35 4.65
CA THR A 233 1.43 8.50 4.74
C THR A 233 0.76 7.38 3.97
N GLY A 234 -0.46 7.03 4.34
CA GLY A 234 -1.25 6.00 3.68
C GLY A 234 -2.66 6.45 3.33
N GLY A 235 -3.22 5.90 2.26
CA GLY A 235 -4.59 6.19 1.84
C GLY A 235 -5.63 5.88 2.91
N ALA A 236 -5.40 4.84 3.71
CA ALA A 236 -6.24 4.40 4.82
C ALA A 236 -5.87 5.04 6.17
N ILE A 237 -4.74 5.78 6.27
CA ILE A 237 -4.26 6.38 7.51
C ILE A 237 -4.83 7.79 7.62
N LYS A 238 -6.03 7.88 8.23
CA LYS A 238 -6.79 9.12 8.36
C LYS A 238 -7.15 9.40 9.81
N GLY A 239 -7.04 10.69 10.19
CA GLY A 239 -7.36 11.17 11.53
C GLY A 239 -6.21 11.04 12.53
N ALA A 240 -6.39 11.67 13.70
CA ALA A 240 -5.37 11.73 14.76
C ALA A 240 -5.19 10.41 15.53
N GLY A 241 -6.15 9.50 15.41
CA GLY A 241 -6.15 8.22 16.13
C GLY A 241 -5.60 7.03 15.34
N ARG A 242 -4.83 7.29 14.27
CA ARG A 242 -4.25 6.24 13.39
C ARG A 242 -2.75 6.46 13.19
N ALA A 243 -1.99 5.39 13.35
CA ALA A 243 -0.56 5.34 13.05
C ALA A 243 -0.21 4.00 12.39
N ASP A 244 0.64 4.02 11.38
CA ASP A 244 1.07 2.83 10.66
C ASP A 244 2.59 2.72 10.73
N LEU A 245 3.12 1.64 11.35
CA LEU A 245 4.54 1.47 11.59
C LEU A 245 5.17 0.64 10.47
N PHE A 246 6.29 1.12 9.92
CA PHE A 246 7.08 0.36 8.95
C PHE A 246 7.89 -0.73 9.64
N TRP A 247 7.72 -1.98 9.21
CA TRP A 247 8.39 -3.15 9.80
C TRP A 247 9.62 -3.63 9.02
N GLY A 248 9.87 -3.08 7.83
CA GLY A 248 10.96 -3.53 6.95
C GLY A 248 10.48 -4.51 5.89
N SER A 249 11.28 -5.53 5.58
CA SER A 249 10.99 -6.57 4.60
C SER A 249 11.29 -7.96 5.18
N GLY A 250 10.82 -8.99 4.49
CA GLY A 250 11.00 -10.40 4.87
C GLY A 250 9.92 -10.94 5.82
N PRO A 251 10.01 -12.25 6.18
CA PRO A 251 8.92 -12.98 6.88
C PRO A 251 8.48 -12.34 8.19
N TYR A 252 9.42 -11.94 9.04
CA TYR A 252 9.09 -11.28 10.31
C TYR A 252 8.32 -9.97 10.09
N ALA A 253 8.75 -9.14 9.12
CA ALA A 253 8.09 -7.86 8.83
C ALA A 253 6.67 -8.06 8.30
N GLU A 254 6.46 -9.07 7.47
CA GLU A 254 5.15 -9.44 6.94
C GLU A 254 4.20 -9.88 8.06
N ILE A 255 4.66 -10.77 8.95
CA ILE A 255 3.88 -11.24 10.10
C ILE A 255 3.55 -10.07 11.04
N ALA A 256 4.55 -9.27 11.40
CA ALA A 256 4.37 -8.16 12.31
C ALA A 256 3.41 -7.11 11.77
N ALA A 257 3.57 -6.74 10.49
CA ALA A 257 2.68 -5.78 9.81
C ALA A 257 1.26 -6.33 9.64
N GLY A 258 1.13 -7.59 9.25
CA GLY A 258 -0.17 -8.23 8.98
C GLY A 258 -1.05 -8.38 10.22
N HIS A 259 -0.45 -8.50 11.40
CA HIS A 259 -1.18 -8.76 12.64
C HIS A 259 -1.19 -7.58 13.63
N LEU A 260 -0.36 -6.55 13.44
CA LEU A 260 -0.39 -5.38 14.32
C LEU A 260 -1.71 -4.62 14.17
N LYS A 261 -2.55 -4.72 15.19
CA LYS A 261 -3.81 -3.98 15.31
C LYS A 261 -4.11 -3.73 16.78
N HIS A 262 -3.31 -2.87 17.41
CA HIS A 262 -3.37 -2.63 18.85
C HIS A 262 -3.46 -1.14 19.18
N ASP A 263 -4.16 -0.84 20.23
CA ASP A 263 -4.13 0.50 20.83
C ASP A 263 -2.76 0.78 21.45
N GLY A 264 -2.28 2.00 21.25
CA GLY A 264 -1.04 2.49 21.83
C GLY A 264 -1.07 3.98 22.07
N GLU A 265 0.09 4.55 22.32
CA GLU A 265 0.28 5.98 22.59
C GLU A 265 1.24 6.59 21.56
N LEU A 266 0.90 7.78 21.09
CA LEU A 266 1.70 8.58 20.16
C LEU A 266 1.90 9.98 20.74
N TYR A 267 3.15 10.41 20.85
CA TYR A 267 3.55 11.73 21.31
C TYR A 267 4.37 12.41 20.23
N ILE A 268 3.89 13.53 19.70
CA ILE A 268 4.66 14.36 18.77
C ILE A 268 5.54 15.29 19.61
N LEU A 269 6.83 15.31 19.33
CA LEU A 269 7.78 16.16 20.02
C LEU A 269 7.87 17.51 19.33
N ILE A 270 7.70 18.56 20.09
CA ILE A 270 7.85 19.95 19.64
C ILE A 270 8.90 20.66 20.48
N LYS A 271 9.64 21.57 19.86
CA LYS A 271 10.58 22.43 20.59
C LYS A 271 9.76 23.29 21.56
N LYS A 272 10.19 23.33 22.83
CA LYS A 272 9.62 24.27 23.80
C LYS A 272 9.87 25.70 23.31
N PRO A 273 8.86 26.57 23.37
CA PRO A 273 9.01 27.99 23.03
C PRO A 273 10.13 28.66 23.84
#